data_0531110370638182a7504675af2fd979
#
_entry.id   0531110370638182a7504675af2fd979
#
_cell.length_a   1.000
_cell.length_b   1.000
_cell.length_c   1.000
_cell.angle_alpha   90.00
_cell.angle_beta   90.00
_cell.angle_gamma   90.00
#
_symmetry.space_group_name_H-M   'P 1'
#
loop_
_entity.id
_entity.type
_entity.pdbx_description
1 polymer ?
#
loop_
_entity_poly.entity_id
_entity_poly.type
_entity_poly.pdbx_seq_one_letter_code
_entity_poly.pdbx_strand_id
1 'polypeptide(L)'
;LGLVEFMTDTHPVRNLREASDYIKRVEKFDESLNENLIWLEEQKKLGIYAPKYVFDHVITQLKELIAYEDSDNPLMQVFARKVDALDIDQAKSEELKTKLSSVIASDVKSGFKSILDFFQENYEYANTNHGVWSLPNGDAFYAARLRSYTTTDYTAEEIHQIGLSEVDRIGARMKEIFLQLGYQVNKPVGEMMNDLNENPDFLYPDTPDRKEIVVA
;
A
#
# COMPACT_ATOMS: atom_id res chain seq x y z
N LEU A 1 7.65 1.94 -2.12
CA LEU A 1 6.74 3.10 -2.32
C LEU A 1 6.44 3.84 -1.02
N GLY A 2 6.45 3.22 0.15
CA GLY A 2 6.16 3.86 1.43
C GLY A 2 6.97 5.13 1.74
N LEU A 3 8.21 5.24 1.22
CA LEU A 3 9.00 6.46 1.34
C LEU A 3 8.36 7.64 0.57
N VAL A 4 7.90 7.38 -0.66
CA VAL A 4 7.23 8.40 -1.49
C VAL A 4 5.92 8.82 -0.83
N GLU A 5 5.07 7.86 -0.45
CA GLU A 5 3.79 8.10 0.23
C GLU A 5 3.97 8.89 1.54
N PHE A 6 4.97 8.54 2.35
CA PHE A 6 5.28 9.30 3.57
C PHE A 6 5.57 10.78 3.26
N MET A 7 6.38 11.05 2.24
CA MET A 7 6.76 12.41 1.87
C MET A 7 5.60 13.19 1.24
N THR A 8 4.76 12.53 0.44
CA THR A 8 3.63 13.18 -0.21
C THR A 8 2.48 13.46 0.76
N ASP A 9 2.12 12.49 1.57
CA ASP A 9 0.88 12.51 2.35
C ASP A 9 1.08 13.00 3.78
N THR A 10 2.23 12.64 4.38
CA THR A 10 2.43 12.85 5.82
C THR A 10 3.37 14.01 6.13
N HIS A 11 4.46 14.19 5.35
CA HIS A 11 5.48 15.19 5.67
C HIS A 11 4.95 16.62 5.54
N PRO A 12 4.94 17.43 6.61
CA PRO A 12 4.48 18.82 6.53
C PRO A 12 5.52 19.74 5.86
N VAL A 13 5.08 20.79 5.17
CA VAL A 13 5.91 21.90 4.69
C VAL A 13 5.15 23.20 4.98
N ARG A 14 5.30 23.73 6.18
CA ARG A 14 4.63 24.95 6.68
C ARG A 14 5.54 26.15 6.78
N ASN A 15 6.84 25.96 6.57
CA ASN A 15 7.87 26.99 6.66
C ASN A 15 9.16 26.53 5.96
N LEU A 16 10.13 27.42 5.79
CA LEU A 16 11.42 27.18 5.14
C LEU A 16 12.23 26.06 5.77
N ARG A 17 12.16 25.89 7.10
CA ARG A 17 12.85 24.80 7.80
C ARG A 17 12.26 23.46 7.37
N GLU A 18 10.96 23.32 7.40
CA GLU A 18 10.28 22.08 7.00
C GLU A 18 10.49 21.76 5.51
N ALA A 19 10.55 22.80 4.64
CA ALA A 19 10.91 22.64 3.24
C ALA A 19 12.35 22.10 3.09
N SER A 20 13.30 22.63 3.85
CA SER A 20 14.66 22.14 3.87
C SER A 20 14.76 20.71 4.42
N ASP A 21 14.00 20.39 5.46
CA ASP A 21 13.97 19.06 6.06
C ASP A 21 13.31 18.02 5.12
N TYR A 22 12.32 18.44 4.31
CA TYR A 22 11.77 17.60 3.23
C TYR A 22 12.87 17.18 2.25
N ILE A 23 13.63 18.13 1.70
CA ILE A 23 14.70 17.86 0.76
C ILE A 23 15.75 16.92 1.37
N LYS A 24 16.22 17.21 2.59
CA LYS A 24 17.19 16.37 3.30
C LYS A 24 16.72 14.93 3.52
N ARG A 25 15.43 14.72 3.72
CA ARG A 25 14.85 13.36 3.83
C ARG A 25 14.82 12.66 2.49
N VAL A 26 14.49 13.37 1.41
CA VAL A 26 14.54 12.82 0.06
C VAL A 26 15.98 12.49 -0.37
N GLU A 27 16.98 13.30 0.04
CA GLU A 27 18.41 13.00 -0.13
C GLU A 27 18.82 11.65 0.52
N LYS A 28 18.08 11.18 1.52
CA LYS A 28 18.33 9.90 2.21
C LYS A 28 17.64 8.69 1.57
N PHE A 29 16.93 8.87 0.47
CA PHE A 29 16.25 7.76 -0.20
C PHE A 29 17.24 6.74 -0.73
N ASP A 30 18.34 7.17 -1.35
CA ASP A 30 19.38 6.26 -1.85
C ASP A 30 19.96 5.38 -0.73
N GLU A 31 20.30 5.97 0.41
CA GLU A 31 20.79 5.25 1.59
C GLU A 31 19.77 4.22 2.10
N SER A 32 18.50 4.61 2.26
CA SER A 32 17.44 3.73 2.73
C SER A 32 17.11 2.60 1.74
N LEU A 33 17.13 2.91 0.44
CA LEU A 33 16.92 1.91 -0.61
C LEU A 33 18.10 0.93 -0.70
N ASN A 34 19.32 1.40 -0.45
CA ASN A 34 20.51 0.55 -0.38
C ASN A 34 20.46 -0.42 0.81
N GLU A 35 19.96 0.02 1.97
CA GLU A 35 19.71 -0.87 3.10
C GLU A 35 18.69 -1.97 2.73
N ASN A 36 17.61 -1.60 2.02
CA ASN A 36 16.65 -2.59 1.53
C ASN A 36 17.28 -3.57 0.53
N LEU A 37 18.18 -3.10 -0.34
CA LEU A 37 18.90 -3.96 -1.27
C LEU A 37 19.79 -4.98 -0.55
N ILE A 38 20.47 -4.57 0.51
CA ILE A 38 21.25 -5.48 1.36
C ILE A 38 20.36 -6.60 1.91
N TRP A 39 19.17 -6.26 2.41
CA TRP A 39 18.21 -7.26 2.90
C TRP A 39 17.71 -8.19 1.80
N LEU A 40 17.45 -7.70 0.59
CA LEU A 40 17.07 -8.52 -0.55
C LEU A 40 18.19 -9.49 -0.94
N GLU A 41 19.45 -9.05 -0.93
CA GLU A 41 20.61 -9.91 -1.20
C GLU A 41 20.80 -10.99 -0.11
N GLU A 42 20.55 -10.69 1.16
CA GLU A 42 20.59 -11.69 2.22
C GLU A 42 19.44 -12.73 2.05
N GLN A 43 18.23 -12.29 1.70
CA GLN A 43 17.12 -13.20 1.41
C GLN A 43 17.45 -14.11 0.21
N LYS A 44 18.05 -13.56 -0.84
CA LYS A 44 18.54 -14.31 -2.01
C LYS A 44 19.49 -15.43 -1.60
N LYS A 45 20.48 -15.17 -0.74
CA LYS A 45 21.42 -16.18 -0.22
C LYS A 45 20.71 -17.32 0.50
N LEU A 46 19.58 -17.05 1.12
CA LEU A 46 18.73 -18.03 1.80
C LEU A 46 17.73 -18.74 0.86
N GLY A 47 17.72 -18.42 -0.42
CA GLY A 47 16.75 -18.97 -1.38
C GLY A 47 15.32 -18.43 -1.17
N ILE A 48 15.18 -17.27 -0.52
CA ILE A 48 13.89 -16.65 -0.24
C ILE A 48 13.61 -15.60 -1.33
N TYR A 49 12.64 -15.88 -2.19
CA TYR A 49 12.17 -14.99 -3.23
C TYR A 49 10.68 -14.77 -3.13
N ALA A 50 10.25 -13.56 -3.46
CA ALA A 50 8.83 -13.27 -3.62
C ALA A 50 8.26 -14.03 -4.85
N PRO A 51 6.94 -14.31 -4.87
CA PRO A 51 6.30 -14.90 -6.04
C PRO A 51 6.40 -14.02 -7.29
N LYS A 52 6.31 -14.63 -8.46
CA LYS A 52 6.48 -13.98 -9.76
C LYS A 52 5.58 -12.76 -9.95
N TYR A 53 4.31 -12.83 -9.54
CA TYR A 53 3.40 -11.70 -9.66
C TYR A 53 3.86 -10.46 -8.86
N VAL A 54 4.58 -10.66 -7.72
CA VAL A 54 5.18 -9.56 -6.96
C VAL A 54 6.33 -8.94 -7.74
N PHE A 55 7.19 -9.76 -8.38
CA PHE A 55 8.25 -9.26 -9.25
C PHE A 55 7.68 -8.44 -10.39
N ASP A 56 6.66 -8.94 -11.10
CA ASP A 56 6.01 -8.25 -12.22
C ASP A 56 5.47 -6.88 -11.76
N HIS A 57 4.79 -6.86 -10.62
CA HIS A 57 4.20 -5.64 -10.06
C HIS A 57 5.28 -4.62 -9.64
N VAL A 58 6.28 -5.05 -8.91
CA VAL A 58 7.38 -4.19 -8.45
C VAL A 58 8.17 -3.63 -9.63
N ILE A 59 8.52 -4.45 -10.62
CA ILE A 59 9.24 -4.03 -11.83
C ILE A 59 8.44 -2.96 -12.59
N THR A 60 7.12 -3.17 -12.74
CA THR A 60 6.25 -2.21 -13.42
C THR A 60 6.21 -0.87 -12.67
N GLN A 61 5.94 -0.90 -11.37
CA GLN A 61 5.87 0.30 -10.55
C GLN A 61 7.18 1.08 -10.50
N LEU A 62 8.32 0.38 -10.39
CA LEU A 62 9.63 1.04 -10.37
C LEU A 62 9.98 1.67 -11.71
N LYS A 63 9.65 1.01 -12.82
CA LYS A 63 9.83 1.60 -14.16
C LYS A 63 9.02 2.87 -14.34
N GLU A 64 7.76 2.86 -13.93
CA GLU A 64 6.89 4.05 -13.97
C GLU A 64 7.45 5.18 -13.10
N LEU A 65 7.87 4.87 -11.87
CA LEU A 65 8.41 5.85 -10.94
C LEU A 65 9.70 6.52 -11.45
N ILE A 66 10.59 5.74 -12.05
CA ILE A 66 11.87 6.23 -12.62
C ILE A 66 11.63 7.06 -13.89
N ALA A 67 10.59 6.70 -14.65
CA ALA A 67 10.27 7.36 -15.93
C ALA A 67 9.59 8.73 -15.77
N TYR A 68 9.11 9.09 -14.58
CA TYR A 68 8.51 10.41 -14.39
C TYR A 68 9.46 11.52 -14.78
N GLU A 69 8.98 12.44 -15.61
CA GLU A 69 9.60 13.76 -15.78
C GLU A 69 9.43 14.55 -14.47
N ASP A 70 10.28 15.55 -14.25
CA ASP A 70 10.28 16.32 -13.00
C ASP A 70 8.91 16.93 -12.67
N SER A 71 8.21 17.46 -13.70
CA SER A 71 6.87 18.05 -13.55
C SER A 71 5.81 17.05 -13.07
N ASP A 72 5.96 15.80 -13.41
CA ASP A 72 4.98 14.74 -13.15
C ASP A 72 5.36 13.87 -11.94
N ASN A 73 6.56 14.07 -11.41
CA ASN A 73 7.04 13.33 -10.24
C ASN A 73 6.22 13.71 -9.00
N PRO A 74 5.60 12.73 -8.31
CA PRO A 74 4.74 13.00 -7.15
C PRO A 74 5.43 13.79 -6.03
N LEU A 75 6.72 13.52 -5.78
CA LEU A 75 7.50 14.25 -4.78
C LEU A 75 7.61 15.73 -5.16
N MET A 76 7.88 16.01 -6.44
CA MET A 76 8.00 17.38 -6.93
C MET A 76 6.65 18.10 -6.92
N GLN A 77 5.59 17.48 -7.43
CA GLN A 77 4.26 18.09 -7.48
C GLN A 77 3.76 18.49 -6.10
N VAL A 78 3.87 17.57 -5.13
CA VAL A 78 3.40 17.85 -3.76
C VAL A 78 4.29 18.89 -3.08
N PHE A 79 5.61 18.81 -3.24
CA PHE A 79 6.54 19.77 -2.67
C PHE A 79 6.31 21.18 -3.25
N ALA A 80 6.22 21.32 -4.57
CA ALA A 80 5.99 22.57 -5.23
C ALA A 80 4.70 23.24 -4.73
N ARG A 81 3.59 22.48 -4.69
CA ARG A 81 2.32 22.98 -4.16
C ARG A 81 2.43 23.46 -2.71
N LYS A 82 3.14 22.71 -1.85
CA LYS A 82 3.33 23.08 -0.43
C LYS A 82 4.24 24.30 -0.27
N VAL A 83 5.31 24.43 -1.08
CA VAL A 83 6.23 25.56 -1.04
C VAL A 83 5.60 26.82 -1.61
N ASP A 84 4.83 26.72 -2.68
CA ASP A 84 4.11 27.87 -3.28
C ASP A 84 3.02 28.45 -2.37
N ALA A 85 2.57 27.68 -1.38
CA ALA A 85 1.64 28.16 -0.35
C ALA A 85 2.34 28.91 0.81
N LEU A 86 3.69 28.93 0.84
CA LEU A 86 4.44 29.65 1.86
C LEU A 86 4.55 31.15 1.51
N ASP A 87 4.58 31.99 2.54
CA ASP A 87 4.85 33.42 2.38
C ASP A 87 6.38 33.66 2.26
N ILE A 88 6.93 33.33 1.10
CA ILE A 88 8.35 33.47 0.76
C ILE A 88 8.51 34.11 -0.62
N ASP A 89 9.68 34.70 -0.88
CA ASP A 89 9.94 35.26 -2.21
C ASP A 89 10.06 34.14 -3.29
N GLN A 90 9.71 34.51 -4.52
CA GLN A 90 9.68 33.58 -5.64
C GLN A 90 11.05 32.98 -5.96
N ALA A 91 12.12 33.75 -5.79
CA ALA A 91 13.48 33.26 -6.06
C ALA A 91 13.85 32.13 -5.08
N LYS A 92 13.43 32.25 -3.81
CA LYS A 92 13.65 31.22 -2.81
C LYS A 92 12.78 29.96 -3.06
N SER A 93 11.54 30.12 -3.51
CA SER A 93 10.70 29.00 -3.93
C SER A 93 11.36 28.21 -5.07
N GLU A 94 11.83 28.90 -6.11
CA GLU A 94 12.49 28.25 -7.25
C GLU A 94 13.83 27.60 -6.89
N GLU A 95 14.61 28.22 -5.99
CA GLU A 95 15.83 27.59 -5.46
C GLU A 95 15.56 26.24 -4.80
N LEU A 96 14.52 26.18 -3.96
CA LEU A 96 14.12 24.94 -3.27
C LEU A 96 13.63 23.86 -4.24
N LYS A 97 12.83 24.24 -5.23
CA LYS A 97 12.33 23.31 -6.27
C LYS A 97 13.47 22.78 -7.12
N THR A 98 14.41 23.65 -7.53
CA THR A 98 15.59 23.25 -8.29
C THR A 98 16.45 22.28 -7.50
N LYS A 99 16.64 22.54 -6.20
CA LYS A 99 17.38 21.65 -5.33
C LYS A 99 16.71 20.28 -5.22
N LEU A 100 15.40 20.22 -5.03
CA LEU A 100 14.66 18.96 -4.98
C LEU A 100 14.74 18.20 -6.31
N SER A 101 14.62 18.88 -7.44
CA SER A 101 14.79 18.27 -8.78
C SER A 101 16.13 17.56 -8.92
N SER A 102 17.20 18.22 -8.51
CA SER A 102 18.55 17.64 -8.50
C SER A 102 18.63 16.37 -7.64
N VAL A 103 18.03 16.40 -6.45
CA VAL A 103 18.00 15.25 -5.52
C VAL A 103 17.16 14.10 -6.08
N ILE A 104 16.03 14.39 -6.70
CA ILE A 104 15.23 13.36 -7.37
C ILE A 104 16.04 12.67 -8.46
N ALA A 105 16.75 13.44 -9.27
CA ALA A 105 17.55 12.89 -10.37
C ALA A 105 18.73 12.05 -9.87
N SER A 106 19.45 12.49 -8.84
CA SER A 106 20.66 11.82 -8.35
C SER A 106 20.36 10.68 -7.37
N ASP A 107 19.53 10.93 -6.36
CA ASP A 107 19.38 10.00 -5.22
C ASP A 107 18.15 9.10 -5.36
N VAL A 108 17.00 9.69 -5.75
CA VAL A 108 15.76 8.93 -5.82
C VAL A 108 15.75 7.95 -6.99
N LYS A 109 16.02 8.46 -8.20
CA LYS A 109 16.02 7.61 -9.42
C LYS A 109 17.14 6.57 -9.38
N SER A 110 18.31 6.91 -8.86
CA SER A 110 19.42 5.98 -8.68
C SER A 110 19.09 4.85 -7.71
N GLY A 111 18.57 5.18 -6.53
CA GLY A 111 18.21 4.19 -5.52
C GLY A 111 17.11 3.24 -6.02
N PHE A 112 16.05 3.76 -6.63
CA PHE A 112 15.01 2.92 -7.21
C PHE A 112 15.49 2.08 -8.40
N LYS A 113 16.45 2.61 -9.18
CA LYS A 113 17.06 1.84 -10.27
C LYS A 113 17.83 0.63 -9.72
N SER A 114 18.58 0.77 -8.64
CA SER A 114 19.31 -0.34 -8.03
C SER A 114 18.35 -1.46 -7.56
N ILE A 115 17.21 -1.12 -6.99
CA ILE A 115 16.17 -2.09 -6.64
C ILE A 115 15.56 -2.72 -7.91
N LEU A 116 15.27 -1.94 -8.95
CA LEU A 116 14.76 -2.44 -10.22
C LEU A 116 15.71 -3.46 -10.85
N ASP A 117 17.00 -3.13 -10.89
CA ASP A 117 18.03 -4.00 -11.45
C ASP A 117 18.07 -5.33 -10.68
N PHE A 118 18.03 -5.31 -9.34
CA PHE A 118 17.93 -6.53 -8.54
C PHE A 118 16.74 -7.41 -8.94
N PHE A 119 15.53 -6.84 -9.06
CA PHE A 119 14.36 -7.61 -9.44
C PHE A 119 14.43 -8.16 -10.86
N GLN A 120 15.01 -7.39 -11.81
CA GLN A 120 15.18 -7.84 -13.19
C GLN A 120 16.21 -8.96 -13.31
N GLU A 121 17.37 -8.83 -12.66
CA GLU A 121 18.44 -9.83 -12.66
C GLU A 121 18.05 -11.14 -11.99
N ASN A 122 17.16 -11.08 -10.99
CA ASN A 122 16.72 -12.25 -10.24
C ASN A 122 15.34 -12.78 -10.67
N TYR A 123 14.78 -12.29 -11.77
CA TYR A 123 13.44 -12.65 -12.22
C TYR A 123 13.24 -14.15 -12.48
N GLU A 124 14.27 -14.84 -12.96
CA GLU A 124 14.21 -16.28 -13.22
C GLU A 124 14.03 -17.14 -11.96
N TYR A 125 14.43 -16.64 -10.79
CA TYR A 125 14.24 -17.32 -9.51
C TYR A 125 12.84 -17.13 -8.90
N ALA A 126 12.08 -16.19 -9.43
CA ALA A 126 10.71 -15.97 -9.00
C ALA A 126 9.80 -17.12 -9.46
N ASN A 127 9.05 -17.71 -8.54
CA ASN A 127 8.19 -18.86 -8.81
C ASN A 127 6.70 -18.50 -8.78
N THR A 128 5.86 -19.44 -9.17
CA THR A 128 4.40 -19.30 -9.16
C THR A 128 3.73 -19.82 -7.88
N ASN A 129 4.52 -20.24 -6.91
CA ASN A 129 4.01 -20.68 -5.61
C ASN A 129 3.70 -19.45 -4.76
N HIS A 130 2.44 -19.25 -4.43
CA HIS A 130 1.96 -18.04 -3.74
C HIS A 130 1.89 -18.23 -2.22
N GLY A 131 2.10 -19.44 -1.73
CA GLY A 131 2.01 -19.76 -0.31
C GLY A 131 3.38 -19.76 0.38
N VAL A 132 3.39 -19.29 1.60
CA VAL A 132 4.60 -19.21 2.44
C VAL A 132 5.23 -20.59 2.70
N TRP A 133 4.47 -21.67 2.59
CA TRP A 133 4.97 -23.05 2.68
C TRP A 133 6.03 -23.40 1.63
N SER A 134 6.08 -22.64 0.53
CA SER A 134 7.09 -22.83 -0.52
C SER A 134 8.48 -22.28 -0.15
N LEU A 135 8.55 -21.49 0.92
CA LEU A 135 9.78 -20.89 1.40
C LEU A 135 10.52 -21.83 2.37
N PRO A 136 11.85 -21.72 2.48
CA PRO A 136 12.61 -22.42 3.52
C PRO A 136 12.03 -22.12 4.91
N ASN A 137 11.71 -23.17 5.68
CA ASN A 137 11.07 -23.07 7.00
C ASN A 137 9.71 -22.33 6.99
N GLY A 138 8.98 -22.33 5.87
CA GLY A 138 7.73 -21.61 5.68
C GLY A 138 6.67 -21.93 6.72
N ASP A 139 6.51 -23.20 7.11
CA ASP A 139 5.54 -23.62 8.14
C ASP A 139 5.86 -22.99 9.51
N ALA A 140 7.13 -23.01 9.91
CA ALA A 140 7.57 -22.41 11.16
C ALA A 140 7.39 -20.87 11.14
N PHE A 141 7.69 -20.25 10.00
CA PHE A 141 7.45 -18.82 9.80
C PHE A 141 5.96 -18.49 9.90
N TYR A 142 5.09 -19.29 9.24
CA TYR A 142 3.64 -19.07 9.29
C TYR A 142 3.09 -19.20 10.72
N ALA A 143 3.50 -20.23 11.44
CA ALA A 143 3.12 -20.44 12.85
C ALA A 143 3.58 -19.27 13.75
N ALA A 144 4.80 -18.76 13.54
CA ALA A 144 5.30 -17.60 14.27
C ALA A 144 4.50 -16.33 13.96
N ARG A 145 4.11 -16.13 12.70
CA ARG A 145 3.25 -14.99 12.30
C ARG A 145 1.86 -15.10 12.87
N LEU A 146 1.23 -16.28 12.85
CA LEU A 146 -0.08 -16.50 13.48
C LEU A 146 -0.04 -16.10 14.95
N ARG A 147 0.93 -16.59 15.72
CA ARG A 147 1.09 -16.24 17.13
C ARG A 147 1.28 -14.74 17.34
N SER A 148 2.07 -14.10 16.50
CA SER A 148 2.30 -12.66 16.58
C SER A 148 1.04 -11.83 16.32
N TYR A 149 0.20 -12.23 15.34
CA TYR A 149 -1.01 -11.48 15.00
C TYR A 149 -2.18 -11.78 15.92
N THR A 150 -2.34 -13.03 16.34
CA THR A 150 -3.47 -13.44 17.17
C THR A 150 -3.21 -13.27 18.66
N THR A 151 -1.92 -13.15 19.06
CA THR A 151 -1.48 -13.17 20.47
C THR A 151 -1.93 -14.43 21.23
N THR A 152 -2.16 -15.54 20.48
CA THR A 152 -2.59 -16.84 21.00
C THR A 152 -1.67 -17.95 20.50
N ASP A 153 -1.80 -19.14 21.08
CA ASP A 153 -1.09 -20.35 20.65
C ASP A 153 -1.93 -21.24 19.72
N TYR A 154 -3.03 -20.72 19.18
CA TYR A 154 -3.87 -21.47 18.23
C TYR A 154 -3.09 -21.81 16.96
N THR A 155 -3.31 -23.03 16.49
CA THR A 155 -2.82 -23.51 15.19
C THR A 155 -3.63 -22.90 14.05
N ALA A 156 -3.10 -22.97 12.82
CA ALA A 156 -3.82 -22.54 11.63
C ALA A 156 -5.17 -23.26 11.47
N GLU A 157 -5.21 -24.57 11.75
CA GLU A 157 -6.44 -25.36 11.68
C GLU A 157 -7.48 -24.92 12.72
N GLU A 158 -7.06 -24.71 13.97
CA GLU A 158 -7.99 -24.22 15.01
C GLU A 158 -8.57 -22.85 14.65
N ILE A 159 -7.76 -21.93 14.14
CA ILE A 159 -8.23 -20.61 13.67
C ILE A 159 -9.20 -20.77 12.50
N HIS A 160 -8.91 -21.66 11.56
CA HIS A 160 -9.80 -21.94 10.43
C HIS A 160 -11.16 -22.47 10.90
N GLN A 161 -11.16 -23.43 11.84
CA GLN A 161 -12.40 -23.99 12.40
C GLN A 161 -13.20 -22.95 13.20
N ILE A 162 -12.53 -22.08 13.96
CA ILE A 162 -13.17 -20.93 14.60
C ILE A 162 -13.85 -20.04 13.54
N GLY A 163 -13.13 -19.73 12.46
CA GLY A 163 -13.67 -18.93 11.37
C GLY A 163 -14.90 -19.53 10.72
N LEU A 164 -14.90 -20.83 10.43
CA LEU A 164 -16.06 -21.54 9.89
C LEU A 164 -17.26 -21.49 10.85
N SER A 165 -17.05 -21.77 12.14
CA SER A 165 -18.10 -21.73 13.15
C SER A 165 -18.71 -20.33 13.31
N GLU A 166 -17.90 -19.27 13.23
CA GLU A 166 -18.37 -17.90 13.30
C GLU A 166 -19.14 -17.47 12.04
N VAL A 167 -18.74 -17.93 10.86
CA VAL A 167 -19.52 -17.70 9.63
C VAL A 167 -20.91 -18.31 9.74
N ASP A 168 -21.00 -19.55 10.24
CA ASP A 168 -22.28 -20.23 10.45
C ASP A 168 -23.13 -19.50 11.49
N ARG A 169 -22.54 -19.12 12.63
CA ARG A 169 -23.22 -18.39 13.69
C ARG A 169 -23.75 -17.03 13.21
N ILE A 170 -22.89 -16.27 12.51
CA ILE A 170 -23.27 -14.95 11.96
C ILE A 170 -24.34 -15.13 10.89
N GLY A 171 -24.18 -16.09 9.99
CA GLY A 171 -25.16 -16.38 8.94
C GLY A 171 -26.53 -16.74 9.50
N ALA A 172 -26.58 -17.55 10.56
CA ALA A 172 -27.83 -17.87 11.26
C ALA A 172 -28.46 -16.61 11.87
N ARG A 173 -27.67 -15.78 12.55
CA ARG A 173 -28.14 -14.52 13.13
C ARG A 173 -28.65 -13.53 12.09
N MET A 174 -28.00 -13.42 10.97
CA MET A 174 -28.46 -12.59 9.85
C MET A 174 -29.82 -13.06 9.31
N LYS A 175 -30.01 -14.37 9.15
CA LYS A 175 -31.31 -14.94 8.75
C LYS A 175 -32.44 -14.59 9.73
N GLU A 176 -32.18 -14.66 11.03
CA GLU A 176 -33.16 -14.25 12.05
C GLU A 176 -33.52 -12.77 11.90
N ILE A 177 -32.53 -11.89 11.68
CA ILE A 177 -32.78 -10.46 11.49
C ILE A 177 -33.59 -10.21 10.22
N PHE A 178 -33.29 -10.87 9.10
CA PHE A 178 -34.10 -10.77 7.89
C PHE A 178 -35.55 -11.14 8.13
N LEU A 179 -35.83 -12.24 8.86
CA LEU A 179 -37.18 -12.64 9.23
C LEU A 179 -37.87 -11.59 10.08
N GLN A 180 -37.17 -11.02 11.09
CA GLN A 180 -37.71 -9.96 11.94
C GLN A 180 -38.08 -8.69 11.16
N LEU A 181 -37.35 -8.40 10.11
CA LEU A 181 -37.59 -7.27 9.19
C LEU A 181 -38.63 -7.58 8.11
N GLY A 182 -39.21 -8.79 8.10
CA GLY A 182 -40.26 -9.19 7.19
C GLY A 182 -39.79 -9.72 5.84
N TYR A 183 -38.47 -9.96 5.66
CA TYR A 183 -37.91 -10.56 4.45
C TYR A 183 -38.09 -12.09 4.46
N GLN A 184 -38.26 -12.68 3.29
CA GLN A 184 -38.26 -14.13 3.14
C GLN A 184 -36.80 -14.65 3.06
N VAL A 185 -36.47 -15.66 3.88
CA VAL A 185 -35.14 -16.29 3.91
C VAL A 185 -35.17 -17.53 3.01
N ASN A 186 -35.19 -17.30 1.70
CA ASN A 186 -35.26 -18.33 0.66
C ASN A 186 -34.00 -18.40 -0.21
N LYS A 187 -32.98 -17.61 0.09
CA LYS A 187 -31.69 -17.50 -0.60
C LYS A 187 -30.52 -17.57 0.39
N PRO A 188 -29.29 -17.82 -0.07
CA PRO A 188 -28.09 -17.58 0.72
C PRO A 188 -28.02 -16.14 1.25
N VAL A 189 -27.49 -15.96 2.46
CA VAL A 189 -27.41 -14.64 3.12
C VAL A 189 -26.66 -13.62 2.26
N GLY A 190 -25.59 -14.04 1.57
CA GLY A 190 -24.84 -13.16 0.66
C GLY A 190 -25.69 -12.59 -0.47
N GLU A 191 -26.56 -13.40 -1.06
CA GLU A 191 -27.49 -12.93 -2.11
C GLU A 191 -28.54 -11.96 -1.54
N MET A 192 -29.05 -12.25 -0.34
CA MET A 192 -29.99 -11.37 0.34
C MET A 192 -29.35 -10.00 0.68
N MET A 193 -28.08 -9.99 1.05
CA MET A 193 -27.34 -8.75 1.29
C MET A 193 -27.13 -7.98 -0.02
N ASN A 194 -26.87 -8.65 -1.12
CA ASN A 194 -26.76 -7.98 -2.44
C ASN A 194 -28.12 -7.35 -2.83
N ASP A 195 -29.23 -8.06 -2.63
CA ASP A 195 -30.56 -7.50 -2.89
C ASP A 195 -30.82 -6.23 -2.08
N LEU A 196 -30.35 -6.17 -0.82
CA LEU A 196 -30.43 -4.96 0.01
C LEU A 196 -29.54 -3.83 -0.52
N ASN A 197 -28.32 -4.15 -0.94
CA ASN A 197 -27.37 -3.16 -1.49
C ASN A 197 -27.89 -2.54 -2.81
N GLU A 198 -28.75 -3.23 -3.53
CA GLU A 198 -29.37 -2.75 -4.76
C GLU A 198 -30.75 -2.09 -4.52
N ASN A 199 -31.29 -2.16 -3.30
CA ASN A 199 -32.58 -1.60 -2.97
C ASN A 199 -32.52 -0.06 -2.95
N PRO A 200 -33.30 0.63 -3.82
CA PRO A 200 -33.29 2.09 -3.89
C PRO A 200 -33.63 2.79 -2.56
N ASP A 201 -34.40 2.15 -1.66
CA ASP A 201 -34.76 2.71 -0.36
C ASP A 201 -33.56 2.91 0.58
N PHE A 202 -32.44 2.23 0.30
CA PHE A 202 -31.19 2.31 1.07
C PHE A 202 -30.08 3.04 0.33
N LEU A 203 -30.34 3.52 -0.89
CA LEU A 203 -29.36 4.22 -1.70
C LEU A 203 -29.65 5.71 -1.78
N TYR A 204 -28.62 6.49 -1.65
CA TYR A 204 -28.71 7.90 -2.03
C TYR A 204 -28.87 8.03 -3.54
N PRO A 205 -29.73 8.94 -4.03
CA PRO A 205 -29.92 9.14 -5.47
C PRO A 205 -28.60 9.50 -6.15
N ASP A 206 -28.39 8.96 -7.35
CA ASP A 206 -27.20 9.24 -8.16
C ASP A 206 -27.40 10.56 -8.93
N THR A 207 -27.30 11.67 -8.19
CA THR A 207 -27.52 13.04 -8.66
C THR A 207 -26.25 13.87 -8.45
N PRO A 208 -26.05 14.97 -9.19
CA PRO A 208 -24.85 15.83 -9.04
C PRO A 208 -24.63 16.36 -7.61
N ASP A 209 -25.71 16.52 -6.84
CA ASP A 209 -25.72 16.98 -5.44
C ASP A 209 -25.63 15.83 -4.41
N ARG A 210 -25.43 14.59 -4.86
CA ARG A 210 -25.32 13.42 -3.96
C ARG A 210 -24.34 13.62 -2.81
N LYS A 211 -23.19 14.22 -3.08
CA LYS A 211 -22.16 14.48 -2.06
C LYS A 211 -22.67 15.43 -0.97
N GLU A 212 -23.43 16.44 -1.32
CA GLU A 212 -24.01 17.40 -0.39
C GLU A 212 -25.09 16.74 0.47
N ILE A 213 -25.92 15.89 -0.14
CA ILE A 213 -26.97 15.13 0.54
C ILE A 213 -26.38 14.16 1.58
N VAL A 214 -25.25 13.50 1.26
CA VAL A 214 -24.60 12.51 2.15
C VAL A 214 -23.89 13.18 3.34
N VAL A 215 -23.46 14.44 3.20
CA VAL A 215 -22.66 15.17 4.21
C VAL A 215 -23.55 16.07 5.10
N ALA A 216 -24.79 16.30 4.70
CA ALA A 216 -25.78 17.10 5.47
C ALA A 216 -26.34 16.31 6.64
#